data_999048296f3a61ed3f002e4f34502f3c
#
_entry.id   999048296f3a61ed3f002e4f34502f3c
#
_cell.length_a   1.000
_cell.length_b   1.000
_cell.length_c   1.000
_cell.angle_alpha   90.00
_cell.angle_beta   90.00
_cell.angle_gamma   90.00
#
_symmetry.space_group_name_H-M   'P 1'
#
loop_
_entity.id
_entity.type
_entity.pdbx_description
1 polymer ?
#
loop_
_entity_poly.entity_id
_entity_poly.type
_entity_poly.pdbx_seq_one_letter_code
_entity_poly.pdbx_strand_id
1 'polypeptide(L)'
;MLKIVSEFVEQFHRNQVRYVHFKSNEHLNRSVEGSTDFDILVDRESAGDYEKILLNLDFKRFVPQKYGTYPGVDDWIGMDYDTGRFVHLHTHYQLVTGKSGYKNYVLPWKDILLDSAVDSPDYGIKIIPPELEAIELFTRAVLKAPENKLRKYRRKVYAFSGDYRKELTWLQEQIHMEKMPLYLEKCFPNAEGLKPDFFLKTALTAEEFRSWEKKVMERVRCQERSGMQ
;
A
#
# COMPACT_ATOMS: atom_id res chain seq x y z
N MET A 1 -11.18 11.65 -13.82
CA MET A 1 -11.73 10.82 -12.72
C MET A 1 -13.11 10.34 -13.09
N LEU A 2 -13.43 9.06 -12.89
CA LEU A 2 -14.76 8.50 -13.10
C LEU A 2 -15.76 9.08 -12.09
N LYS A 3 -17.03 9.17 -12.47
CA LYS A 3 -18.10 9.70 -11.63
C LYS A 3 -18.29 8.88 -10.34
N ILE A 4 -18.33 7.56 -10.45
CA ILE A 4 -18.43 6.67 -9.29
C ILE A 4 -17.28 6.86 -8.29
N VAL A 5 -16.06 7.20 -8.78
CA VAL A 5 -14.90 7.50 -7.92
C VAL A 5 -15.14 8.81 -7.17
N SER A 6 -15.58 9.86 -7.86
CA SER A 6 -15.93 11.14 -7.24
C SER A 6 -17.01 10.96 -6.17
N GLU A 7 -18.03 10.16 -6.45
CA GLU A 7 -19.15 9.90 -5.54
C GLU A 7 -18.69 9.16 -4.27
N PHE A 8 -17.89 8.11 -4.37
CA PHE A 8 -17.44 7.41 -3.15
C PHE A 8 -16.46 8.27 -2.34
N VAL A 9 -15.56 9.03 -2.98
CA VAL A 9 -14.65 9.94 -2.27
C VAL A 9 -15.43 10.99 -1.50
N GLU A 10 -16.43 11.63 -2.12
CA GLU A 10 -17.30 12.60 -1.46
C GLU A 10 -18.05 11.99 -0.27
N GLN A 11 -18.61 10.77 -0.45
CA GLN A 11 -19.32 10.06 0.62
C GLN A 11 -18.38 9.67 1.77
N PHE A 12 -17.15 9.23 1.47
CA PHE A 12 -16.16 8.92 2.50
C PHE A 12 -15.82 10.15 3.34
N HIS A 13 -15.61 11.31 2.69
CA HIS A 13 -15.33 12.56 3.40
C HIS A 13 -16.53 13.01 4.24
N ARG A 14 -17.75 13.01 3.68
CA ARG A 14 -18.99 13.40 4.36
C ARG A 14 -19.29 12.56 5.60
N ASN A 15 -19.01 11.25 5.52
CA ASN A 15 -19.26 10.32 6.62
C ASN A 15 -18.00 10.07 7.48
N GLN A 16 -16.94 10.86 7.28
CA GLN A 16 -15.70 10.79 8.05
C GLN A 16 -15.07 9.37 8.07
N VAL A 17 -15.21 8.64 6.97
CA VAL A 17 -14.56 7.33 6.82
C VAL A 17 -13.05 7.52 6.92
N ARG A 18 -12.42 6.83 7.85
CA ARG A 18 -10.98 6.89 8.05
C ARG A 18 -10.31 5.88 7.12
N TYR A 19 -9.75 6.38 6.03
CA TYR A 19 -9.12 5.57 4.98
C TYR A 19 -7.89 6.25 4.39
N VAL A 20 -7.07 5.49 3.67
CA VAL A 20 -5.94 6.02 2.89
C VAL A 20 -5.58 5.09 1.73
N HIS A 21 -5.28 5.65 0.55
CA HIS A 21 -4.59 4.93 -0.52
C HIS A 21 -3.11 4.85 -0.17
N PHE A 22 -2.57 3.63 -0.03
CA PHE A 22 -1.35 3.45 0.76
C PHE A 22 -0.13 2.96 -0.04
N LYS A 23 -0.24 2.80 -1.35
CA LYS A 23 0.90 2.41 -2.21
C LYS A 23 0.66 2.79 -3.66
N SER A 24 1.75 2.93 -4.41
CA SER A 24 1.72 3.16 -5.85
C SER A 24 0.97 4.43 -6.27
N ASN A 25 1.13 5.51 -5.47
CA ASN A 25 0.49 6.81 -5.73
C ASN A 25 0.97 7.44 -7.06
N GLU A 26 2.10 6.98 -7.62
CA GLU A 26 2.61 7.44 -8.93
C GLU A 26 1.63 7.18 -10.09
N HIS A 27 0.69 6.26 -9.91
CA HIS A 27 -0.33 5.98 -10.93
C HIS A 27 -1.77 6.12 -10.40
N LEU A 28 -1.99 6.94 -9.38
CA LEU A 28 -3.33 7.23 -8.84
C LEU A 28 -4.30 7.73 -9.93
N ASN A 29 -3.78 8.47 -10.94
CA ASN A 29 -4.55 8.87 -12.12
C ASN A 29 -5.16 7.68 -12.86
N ARG A 30 -4.48 6.54 -12.94
CA ARG A 30 -4.99 5.32 -13.58
C ARG A 30 -6.07 4.65 -12.74
N SER A 31 -5.94 4.69 -11.42
CA SER A 31 -6.95 4.16 -10.50
C SER A 31 -8.25 4.95 -10.61
N VAL A 32 -8.18 6.30 -10.63
CA VAL A 32 -9.37 7.16 -10.78
C VAL A 32 -10.03 7.06 -12.15
N GLU A 33 -9.37 6.46 -13.13
CA GLU A 33 -9.89 6.16 -14.47
C GLU A 33 -10.35 4.70 -14.64
N GLY A 34 -10.26 3.88 -13.59
CA GLY A 34 -10.61 2.46 -13.64
C GLY A 34 -9.65 1.60 -14.48
N SER A 35 -8.39 2.05 -14.65
CA SER A 35 -7.36 1.32 -15.42
C SER A 35 -6.45 0.46 -14.55
N THR A 36 -6.50 0.62 -13.25
CA THR A 36 -5.88 -0.22 -12.22
C THR A 36 -6.71 -0.17 -10.95
N ASP A 37 -6.42 -1.07 -10.00
CA ASP A 37 -7.08 -1.12 -8.70
C ASP A 37 -6.68 0.05 -7.78
N PHE A 38 -7.53 0.31 -6.79
CA PHE A 38 -7.22 1.14 -5.64
C PHE A 38 -6.79 0.25 -4.48
N ASP A 39 -5.60 0.46 -3.97
CA ASP A 39 -5.12 -0.17 -2.74
C ASP A 39 -5.49 0.70 -1.54
N ILE A 40 -6.64 0.45 -0.93
CA ILE A 40 -7.20 1.27 0.15
C ILE A 40 -7.04 0.56 1.49
N LEU A 41 -6.43 1.25 2.46
CA LEU A 41 -6.46 0.85 3.87
C LEU A 41 -7.60 1.58 4.56
N VAL A 42 -8.46 0.84 5.25
CA VAL A 42 -9.63 1.37 5.98
C VAL A 42 -9.51 1.02 7.45
N ASP A 43 -9.82 1.97 8.33
CA ASP A 43 -9.94 1.66 9.76
C ASP A 43 -11.11 0.73 10.02
N ARG A 44 -10.90 -0.26 10.90
CA ARG A 44 -11.96 -1.20 11.30
C ARG A 44 -13.19 -0.52 11.87
N GLU A 45 -13.02 0.57 12.57
CA GLU A 45 -14.12 1.35 13.14
C GLU A 45 -14.97 2.02 12.05
N SER A 46 -14.36 2.36 10.90
CA SER A 46 -15.07 2.93 9.75
C SER A 46 -15.62 1.87 8.77
N ALA A 47 -15.36 0.58 9.00
CA ALA A 47 -15.71 -0.48 8.04
C ALA A 47 -17.21 -0.53 7.73
N GLY A 48 -18.08 -0.35 8.73
CA GLY A 48 -19.53 -0.38 8.54
C GLY A 48 -20.04 0.73 7.63
N ASP A 49 -19.57 1.96 7.82
CA ASP A 49 -19.96 3.10 6.97
C ASP A 49 -19.34 2.97 5.57
N TYR A 50 -18.07 2.53 5.49
CA TYR A 50 -17.40 2.25 4.24
C TYR A 50 -18.19 1.23 3.38
N GLU A 51 -18.52 0.07 3.94
CA GLU A 51 -19.27 -0.98 3.24
C GLU A 51 -20.66 -0.49 2.82
N LYS A 52 -21.36 0.22 3.70
CA LYS A 52 -22.70 0.78 3.42
C LYS A 52 -22.65 1.77 2.25
N ILE A 53 -21.65 2.65 2.21
CA ILE A 53 -21.45 3.61 1.11
C ILE A 53 -21.22 2.86 -0.20
N LEU A 54 -20.34 1.87 -0.22
CA LEU A 54 -20.06 1.07 -1.41
C LEU A 54 -21.31 0.34 -1.92
N LEU A 55 -22.07 -0.28 -1.02
CA LEU A 55 -23.33 -0.96 -1.40
C LEU A 55 -24.35 0.02 -1.97
N ASN A 56 -24.47 1.22 -1.42
CA ASN A 56 -25.38 2.26 -1.92
C ASN A 56 -24.97 2.79 -3.31
N LEU A 57 -23.68 2.67 -3.66
CA LEU A 57 -23.12 3.00 -4.98
C LEU A 57 -23.06 1.77 -5.91
N ASP A 58 -23.80 0.71 -5.59
CA ASP A 58 -23.87 -0.53 -6.35
C ASP A 58 -22.56 -1.31 -6.49
N PHE A 59 -21.54 -1.04 -5.66
CA PHE A 59 -20.39 -1.91 -5.59
C PHE A 59 -20.80 -3.30 -5.10
N LYS A 60 -20.17 -4.33 -5.66
CA LYS A 60 -20.36 -5.71 -5.26
C LYS A 60 -19.07 -6.23 -4.62
N ARG A 61 -19.23 -6.86 -3.45
CA ARG A 61 -18.12 -7.53 -2.78
C ARG A 61 -17.82 -8.85 -3.49
N PHE A 62 -16.58 -9.05 -3.88
CA PHE A 62 -16.10 -10.29 -4.44
C PHE A 62 -15.54 -11.17 -3.34
N VAL A 63 -16.12 -12.35 -3.20
CA VAL A 63 -15.64 -13.37 -2.28
C VAL A 63 -14.80 -14.36 -3.08
N PRO A 64 -13.46 -14.33 -2.95
CA PRO A 64 -12.60 -15.28 -3.65
C PRO A 64 -12.84 -16.70 -3.13
N GLN A 65 -12.41 -17.69 -3.90
CA GLN A 65 -12.41 -19.08 -3.45
C GLN A 65 -11.59 -19.24 -2.17
N LYS A 66 -11.91 -20.25 -1.34
CA LYS A 66 -11.33 -20.49 0.01
C LYS A 66 -9.81 -20.27 0.11
N TYR A 67 -9.06 -20.61 -0.94
CA TYR A 67 -7.59 -20.46 -0.95
C TYR A 67 -7.09 -19.10 -1.43
N GLY A 68 -7.97 -18.24 -1.93
CA GLY A 68 -7.65 -16.88 -2.38
C GLY A 68 -7.97 -15.79 -1.36
N THR A 69 -8.54 -16.17 -0.20
CA THR A 69 -8.87 -15.19 0.85
C THR A 69 -7.64 -14.84 1.68
N TYR A 70 -7.48 -13.55 1.93
CA TYR A 70 -6.49 -13.05 2.91
C TYR A 70 -7.25 -12.40 4.06
N PRO A 71 -6.99 -12.82 5.33
CA PRO A 71 -7.63 -12.17 6.46
C PRO A 71 -7.41 -10.65 6.45
N GLY A 72 -8.50 -9.89 6.59
CA GLY A 72 -8.45 -8.43 6.58
C GLY A 72 -8.23 -7.78 5.22
N VAL A 73 -8.55 -8.50 4.13
CA VAL A 73 -8.57 -7.96 2.76
C VAL A 73 -9.86 -8.34 2.07
N ASP A 74 -10.52 -7.36 1.46
CA ASP A 74 -11.74 -7.51 0.68
C ASP A 74 -11.59 -6.87 -0.69
N ASP A 75 -12.23 -7.46 -1.69
CA ASP A 75 -12.28 -6.93 -3.05
C ASP A 75 -13.69 -6.44 -3.36
N TRP A 76 -13.79 -5.19 -3.84
CA TRP A 76 -15.06 -4.58 -4.25
C TRP A 76 -14.95 -4.10 -5.69
N ILE A 77 -15.98 -4.36 -6.48
CA ILE A 77 -16.04 -3.91 -7.87
C ILE A 77 -17.33 -3.11 -8.06
N GLY A 78 -17.19 -1.87 -8.51
CA GLY A 78 -18.25 -0.99 -8.96
C GLY A 78 -18.15 -0.73 -10.45
N MET A 79 -19.24 -0.31 -11.06
CA MET A 79 -19.28 0.08 -12.47
C MET A 79 -19.69 1.55 -12.58
N ASP A 80 -18.86 2.32 -13.26
CA ASP A 80 -19.24 3.68 -13.68
C ASP A 80 -20.22 3.60 -14.83
N TYR A 81 -21.47 3.95 -14.57
CA TYR A 81 -22.56 3.81 -15.55
C TYR A 81 -22.45 4.77 -16.74
N ASP A 82 -21.76 5.91 -16.57
CA ASP A 82 -21.59 6.87 -17.64
C ASP A 82 -20.58 6.39 -18.70
N THR A 83 -19.59 5.60 -18.30
CA THR A 83 -18.52 5.13 -19.17
C THR A 83 -18.51 3.62 -19.38
N GLY A 84 -19.21 2.83 -18.55
CA GLY A 84 -19.16 1.38 -18.53
C GLY A 84 -17.87 0.79 -17.98
N ARG A 85 -16.98 1.63 -17.40
CA ARG A 85 -15.72 1.16 -16.81
C ARG A 85 -15.93 0.61 -15.41
N PHE A 86 -15.12 -0.39 -15.06
CA PHE A 86 -15.10 -0.95 -13.72
C PHE A 86 -14.06 -0.22 -12.84
N VAL A 87 -14.40 -0.11 -11.57
CA VAL A 87 -13.50 0.35 -10.50
C VAL A 87 -13.33 -0.79 -9.52
N HIS A 88 -12.10 -1.18 -9.28
CA HIS A 88 -11.74 -2.21 -8.31
C HIS A 88 -11.10 -1.59 -7.08
N LEU A 89 -11.70 -1.80 -5.90
CA LEU A 89 -11.17 -1.41 -4.61
C LEU A 89 -10.58 -2.65 -3.93
N HIS A 90 -9.27 -2.71 -3.82
CA HIS A 90 -8.55 -3.71 -3.04
C HIS A 90 -8.43 -3.19 -1.61
N THR A 91 -9.41 -3.54 -0.78
CA THR A 91 -9.61 -2.98 0.55
C THR A 91 -8.87 -3.77 1.60
N HIS A 92 -8.03 -3.09 2.35
CA HIS A 92 -7.26 -3.64 3.46
C HIS A 92 -7.76 -3.08 4.78
N TYR A 93 -8.00 -3.92 5.78
CA TYR A 93 -8.26 -3.54 7.16
C TYR A 93 -7.04 -3.75 8.06
N GLN A 94 -5.98 -4.29 7.50
CA GLN A 94 -4.64 -4.42 8.06
C GLN A 94 -3.63 -4.50 6.92
N LEU A 95 -2.39 -4.06 7.16
CA LEU A 95 -1.35 -4.07 6.15
C LEU A 95 -0.76 -5.46 5.97
N VAL A 96 -1.38 -6.27 5.13
CA VAL A 96 -0.89 -7.60 4.78
C VAL A 96 0.02 -7.54 3.56
N THR A 97 1.16 -8.21 3.64
CA THR A 97 2.16 -8.25 2.57
C THR A 97 2.90 -9.60 2.58
N GLY A 98 3.89 -9.76 1.72
CA GLY A 98 4.68 -10.97 1.58
C GLY A 98 4.50 -11.61 0.21
N LYS A 99 4.91 -12.86 0.09
CA LYS A 99 4.90 -13.61 -1.16
C LYS A 99 3.48 -13.73 -1.72
N SER A 100 3.34 -13.60 -3.05
CA SER A 100 2.08 -13.77 -3.76
C SER A 100 1.43 -15.12 -3.44
N GLY A 101 0.11 -15.13 -3.30
CA GLY A 101 -0.62 -16.31 -2.85
C GLY A 101 -0.52 -16.64 -1.37
N TYR A 102 0.41 -16.02 -0.61
CA TYR A 102 0.57 -16.26 0.83
C TYR A 102 0.27 -15.03 1.70
N LYS A 103 0.78 -13.83 1.34
CA LYS A 103 0.66 -12.59 2.13
C LYS A 103 0.81 -12.87 3.64
N ASN A 104 1.91 -13.50 4.01
CA ASN A 104 2.12 -14.11 5.33
C ASN A 104 2.63 -13.13 6.40
N TYR A 105 2.79 -11.85 6.06
CA TYR A 105 3.27 -10.84 6.99
C TYR A 105 2.23 -9.74 7.19
N VAL A 106 2.15 -9.24 8.41
CA VAL A 106 1.38 -8.04 8.78
C VAL A 106 2.35 -6.97 9.26
N LEU A 107 2.28 -5.78 8.67
CA LEU A 107 3.01 -4.61 9.13
C LEU A 107 2.20 -3.88 10.21
N PRO A 108 2.81 -3.55 11.36
CA PRO A 108 2.09 -2.90 12.47
C PRO A 108 1.97 -1.38 12.28
N TRP A 109 1.71 -0.93 11.04
CA TRP A 109 1.72 0.48 10.67
C TRP A 109 0.35 1.03 10.25
N LYS A 110 -0.74 0.28 10.50
CA LYS A 110 -2.09 0.70 10.12
C LYS A 110 -2.37 2.13 10.57
N ASP A 111 -2.21 2.40 11.87
CA ASP A 111 -2.51 3.72 12.42
C ASP A 111 -1.50 4.78 11.97
N ILE A 112 -0.23 4.42 11.78
CA ILE A 112 0.79 5.33 11.24
C ILE A 112 0.36 5.83 9.84
N LEU A 113 -0.10 4.94 8.96
CA LEU A 113 -0.54 5.30 7.62
C LEU A 113 -1.81 6.15 7.66
N LEU A 114 -2.80 5.73 8.43
CA LEU A 114 -4.08 6.43 8.55
C LEU A 114 -3.93 7.83 9.16
N ASP A 115 -3.11 7.98 10.21
CA ASP A 115 -2.86 9.27 10.88
C ASP A 115 -1.99 10.22 10.06
N SER A 116 -1.22 9.67 9.13
CA SER A 116 -0.34 10.47 8.25
C SER A 116 -0.99 10.83 6.92
N ALA A 117 -2.24 10.42 6.69
CA ALA A 117 -2.95 10.64 5.43
C ALA A 117 -3.09 12.13 5.10
N VAL A 118 -2.83 12.47 3.84
CA VAL A 118 -3.01 13.81 3.27
C VAL A 118 -3.92 13.73 2.04
N ASP A 119 -4.55 14.83 1.67
CA ASP A 119 -5.35 14.87 0.44
C ASP A 119 -4.43 14.93 -0.78
N SER A 120 -4.67 14.08 -1.78
CA SER A 120 -4.00 14.20 -3.07
C SER A 120 -4.41 15.53 -3.72
N PRO A 121 -3.46 16.32 -4.27
CA PRO A 121 -3.76 17.64 -4.82
C PRO A 121 -4.81 17.63 -5.94
N ASP A 122 -4.77 16.59 -6.78
CA ASP A 122 -5.58 16.53 -8.00
C ASP A 122 -6.97 15.91 -7.79
N TYR A 123 -7.13 15.03 -6.78
CA TYR A 123 -8.33 14.19 -6.68
C TYR A 123 -9.01 14.25 -5.31
N GLY A 124 -8.38 14.87 -4.30
CA GLY A 124 -8.90 14.90 -2.93
C GLY A 124 -8.98 13.52 -2.25
N ILE A 125 -8.34 12.50 -2.83
CA ILE A 125 -8.25 11.17 -2.23
C ILE A 125 -7.19 11.18 -1.13
N LYS A 126 -7.48 10.58 0.01
CA LYS A 126 -6.49 10.41 1.07
C LYS A 126 -5.37 9.46 0.63
N ILE A 127 -4.14 9.97 0.61
CA ILE A 127 -2.92 9.22 0.25
C ILE A 127 -1.90 9.30 1.38
N ILE A 128 -0.99 8.32 1.46
CA ILE A 128 0.15 8.44 2.37
C ILE A 128 1.19 9.42 1.80
N PRO A 129 1.95 10.14 2.67
CA PRO A 129 3.05 10.98 2.23
C PRO A 129 4.13 10.19 1.48
N PRO A 130 4.83 10.81 0.50
CA PRO A 130 5.87 10.14 -0.28
C PRO A 130 6.99 9.52 0.55
N GLU A 131 7.35 10.13 1.67
CA GLU A 131 8.36 9.61 2.60
C GLU A 131 7.93 8.28 3.21
N LEU A 132 6.67 8.19 3.61
CA LEU A 132 6.11 6.98 4.19
C LEU A 132 5.91 5.89 3.12
N GLU A 133 5.50 6.27 1.91
CA GLU A 133 5.39 5.37 0.77
C GLU A 133 6.75 4.78 0.37
N ALA A 134 7.84 5.56 0.41
CA ALA A 134 9.17 5.04 0.16
C ALA A 134 9.60 3.98 1.20
N ILE A 135 9.32 4.20 2.48
CA ILE A 135 9.59 3.22 3.53
C ILE A 135 8.78 1.94 3.28
N GLU A 136 7.51 2.08 2.90
CA GLU A 136 6.61 0.98 2.59
C GLU A 136 7.09 0.21 1.34
N LEU A 137 7.48 0.91 0.27
CA LEU A 137 8.03 0.32 -0.96
C LEU A 137 9.27 -0.53 -0.68
N PHE A 138 10.25 -0.01 0.07
CA PHE A 138 11.47 -0.75 0.43
C PHE A 138 11.14 -1.97 1.28
N THR A 139 10.15 -1.87 2.16
CA THR A 139 9.69 -2.99 3.00
C THR A 139 9.00 -4.06 2.17
N ARG A 140 8.11 -3.68 1.26
CA ARG A 140 7.49 -4.61 0.29
C ARG A 140 8.52 -5.29 -0.58
N ALA A 141 9.52 -4.56 -1.06
CA ALA A 141 10.57 -5.10 -1.92
C ALA A 141 11.32 -6.25 -1.26
N VAL A 142 11.64 -6.12 0.03
CA VAL A 142 12.32 -7.17 0.81
C VAL A 142 11.39 -8.35 1.05
N LEU A 143 10.17 -8.11 1.51
CA LEU A 143 9.23 -9.18 1.86
C LEU A 143 8.73 -9.96 0.63
N LYS A 144 8.80 -9.36 -0.57
CA LYS A 144 8.45 -9.97 -1.85
C LYS A 144 9.67 -10.35 -2.71
N ALA A 145 10.88 -10.24 -2.19
CA ALA A 145 12.11 -10.46 -2.96
C ALA A 145 12.16 -11.74 -3.81
N PRO A 146 11.56 -12.89 -3.39
CA PRO A 146 11.50 -14.09 -4.22
C PRO A 146 10.72 -13.92 -5.53
N GLU A 147 9.92 -12.88 -5.69
CA GLU A 147 8.99 -12.66 -6.80
C GLU A 147 9.54 -11.78 -7.93
N ASN A 148 10.85 -11.70 -8.09
CA ASN A 148 11.50 -10.89 -9.14
C ASN A 148 11.25 -9.36 -9.06
N LYS A 149 10.81 -8.86 -7.92
CA LYS A 149 10.67 -7.41 -7.71
C LYS A 149 12.02 -6.71 -7.54
N LEU A 150 13.04 -7.48 -7.12
CA LEU A 150 14.44 -7.08 -7.11
C LEU A 150 15.24 -8.03 -8.01
N ARG A 151 15.96 -7.49 -8.99
CA ARG A 151 16.88 -8.27 -9.82
C ARG A 151 18.20 -8.44 -9.09
N LYS A 152 18.62 -9.70 -8.89
CA LYS A 152 19.92 -10.02 -8.34
C LYS A 152 20.93 -10.14 -9.47
N TYR A 153 21.92 -9.27 -9.48
CA TYR A 153 23.03 -9.30 -10.44
C TYR A 153 24.19 -10.16 -9.93
N ARG A 154 25.10 -10.57 -10.82
CA ARG A 154 26.29 -11.41 -10.52
C ARG A 154 27.14 -10.88 -9.34
N ARG A 155 27.13 -9.57 -9.09
CA ARG A 155 27.86 -8.93 -7.97
C ARG A 155 27.05 -8.84 -6.66
N LYS A 156 25.99 -9.60 -6.51
CA LYS A 156 25.10 -9.57 -5.33
C LYS A 156 24.51 -8.19 -5.06
N VAL A 157 24.11 -7.48 -6.12
CA VAL A 157 23.38 -6.22 -6.04
C VAL A 157 21.90 -6.48 -6.28
N TYR A 158 21.05 -5.92 -5.45
CA TYR A 158 19.59 -6.00 -5.55
C TYR A 158 19.06 -4.68 -6.11
N ALA A 159 18.69 -4.64 -7.38
CA ALA A 159 18.19 -3.45 -8.04
C ALA A 159 16.66 -3.50 -8.19
N PHE A 160 16.01 -2.38 -7.89
CA PHE A 160 14.57 -2.22 -8.14
C PHE A 160 14.26 -2.39 -9.63
N SER A 161 13.18 -3.09 -9.94
CA SER A 161 12.79 -3.41 -11.32
C SER A 161 11.27 -3.33 -11.50
N GLY A 162 10.83 -3.23 -12.78
CA GLY A 162 9.41 -3.15 -13.12
C GLY A 162 8.72 -1.95 -12.48
N ASP A 163 7.53 -2.17 -11.95
CA ASP A 163 6.71 -1.12 -11.35
C ASP A 163 7.35 -0.54 -10.09
N TYR A 164 8.05 -1.34 -9.28
CA TYR A 164 8.82 -0.85 -8.13
C TYR A 164 9.89 0.17 -8.51
N ARG A 165 10.50 0.04 -9.71
CA ARG A 165 11.45 1.01 -10.19
C ARG A 165 10.76 2.31 -10.61
N LYS A 166 9.58 2.23 -11.24
CA LYS A 166 8.79 3.40 -11.63
C LYS A 166 8.32 4.18 -10.41
N GLU A 167 7.72 3.46 -9.44
CA GLU A 167 7.28 4.03 -8.15
C GLU A 167 8.45 4.73 -7.43
N LEU A 168 9.61 4.06 -7.30
CA LEU A 168 10.79 4.67 -6.69
C LEU A 168 11.28 5.92 -7.44
N THR A 169 11.28 5.89 -8.78
CA THR A 169 11.73 7.04 -9.57
C THR A 169 10.82 8.25 -9.37
N TRP A 170 9.51 8.02 -9.31
CA TRP A 170 8.53 9.06 -8.99
C TRP A 170 8.71 9.59 -7.56
N LEU A 171 8.86 8.69 -6.59
CA LEU A 171 9.07 9.06 -5.18
C LEU A 171 10.33 9.91 -4.97
N GLN A 172 11.42 9.64 -5.71
CA GLN A 172 12.66 10.42 -5.63
C GLN A 172 12.45 11.92 -5.95
N GLU A 173 11.43 12.26 -6.73
CA GLU A 173 11.05 13.63 -7.09
C GLU A 173 10.10 14.27 -6.07
N GLN A 174 9.39 13.47 -5.26
CA GLN A 174 8.36 13.93 -4.33
C GLN A 174 8.83 14.01 -2.88
N ILE A 175 9.85 13.23 -2.50
CA ILE A 175 10.31 13.10 -1.11
C ILE A 175 10.97 14.38 -0.60
N HIS A 176 10.52 14.84 0.56
CA HIS A 176 11.18 15.86 1.36
C HIS A 176 12.07 15.20 2.43
N MET A 177 13.37 15.22 2.20
CA MET A 177 14.35 14.47 3.02
C MET A 177 14.33 14.87 4.50
N GLU A 178 13.95 16.10 4.81
CA GLU A 178 13.81 16.59 6.19
C GLU A 178 12.66 15.94 6.97
N LYS A 179 11.66 15.36 6.26
CA LYS A 179 10.53 14.64 6.87
C LYS A 179 10.80 13.16 7.09
N MET A 180 11.75 12.58 6.37
CA MET A 180 12.06 11.14 6.43
C MET A 180 12.35 10.64 7.86
N PRO A 181 13.16 11.35 8.71
CA PRO A 181 13.45 10.88 10.07
C PRO A 181 12.19 10.66 10.91
N LEU A 182 11.17 11.52 10.74
CA LEU A 182 9.91 11.41 11.47
C LEU A 182 9.18 10.08 11.17
N TYR A 183 9.09 9.71 9.89
CA TYR A 183 8.41 8.48 9.48
C TYR A 183 9.24 7.24 9.76
N LEU A 184 10.57 7.36 9.65
CA LEU A 184 11.49 6.29 10.04
C LEU A 184 11.34 5.93 11.50
N GLU A 185 11.33 6.91 12.40
CA GLU A 185 11.15 6.69 13.83
C GLU A 185 9.80 6.05 14.15
N LYS A 186 8.71 6.48 13.47
CA LYS A 186 7.39 5.87 13.64
C LYS A 186 7.36 4.39 13.20
N CYS A 187 7.94 4.08 12.04
CA CYS A 187 7.90 2.73 11.46
C CYS A 187 8.93 1.79 12.10
N PHE A 188 10.09 2.31 12.45
CA PHE A 188 11.25 1.59 12.95
C PHE A 188 11.85 2.27 14.20
N PRO A 189 11.12 2.35 15.33
CA PRO A 189 11.65 2.95 16.55
C PRO A 189 12.97 2.27 16.96
N ASN A 190 13.95 3.08 17.32
CA ASN A 190 15.30 2.64 17.70
C ASN A 190 16.11 1.94 16.58
N ALA A 191 15.79 2.19 15.31
CA ALA A 191 16.56 1.67 14.19
C ALA A 191 17.85 2.49 13.95
N GLU A 192 18.81 2.35 14.85
CA GLU A 192 20.09 3.04 14.75
C GLU A 192 20.78 2.77 13.40
N GLY A 193 21.42 3.82 12.85
CA GLY A 193 22.21 3.74 11.62
C GLY A 193 21.40 3.71 10.32
N LEU A 194 20.08 3.84 10.36
CA LEU A 194 19.24 3.94 9.17
C LEU A 194 19.24 5.41 8.71
N LYS A 195 19.92 5.68 7.60
CA LYS A 195 19.97 7.03 7.04
C LYS A 195 18.81 7.27 6.08
N PRO A 196 18.23 8.47 6.04
CA PRO A 196 17.14 8.81 5.13
C PRO A 196 17.46 8.58 3.64
N ASP A 197 18.69 8.86 3.21
CA ASP A 197 19.16 8.66 1.83
C ASP A 197 19.17 7.20 1.38
N PHE A 198 19.07 6.25 2.31
CA PHE A 198 18.90 4.83 1.99
C PHE A 198 17.68 4.59 1.10
N PHE A 199 16.57 5.30 1.34
CA PHE A 199 15.31 5.15 0.63
C PHE A 199 15.26 5.84 -0.74
N LEU A 200 16.38 6.44 -1.16
CA LEU A 200 16.56 6.95 -2.52
C LEU A 200 17.42 6.02 -3.38
N LYS A 201 17.94 4.93 -2.83
CA LYS A 201 18.81 4.01 -3.57
C LYS A 201 18.03 3.19 -4.59
N THR A 202 18.50 3.18 -5.81
CA THR A 202 17.91 2.37 -6.89
C THR A 202 18.39 0.93 -6.91
N ALA A 203 19.44 0.66 -6.12
CA ALA A 203 20.00 -0.67 -5.90
C ALA A 203 20.66 -0.74 -4.53
N LEU A 204 20.56 -1.91 -3.91
CA LEU A 204 21.17 -2.22 -2.62
C LEU A 204 22.29 -3.24 -2.80
N THR A 205 23.40 -3.08 -2.09
CA THR A 205 24.38 -4.14 -1.94
C THR A 205 23.78 -5.31 -1.16
N ALA A 206 24.41 -6.47 -1.21
CA ALA A 206 23.94 -7.63 -0.45
C ALA A 206 23.99 -7.41 1.08
N GLU A 207 24.88 -6.57 1.54
CA GLU A 207 24.98 -6.19 2.96
C GLU A 207 23.82 -5.28 3.37
N GLU A 208 23.59 -4.21 2.62
CA GLU A 208 22.46 -3.28 2.82
C GLU A 208 21.11 -4.01 2.76
N PHE A 209 20.93 -4.90 1.77
CA PHE A 209 19.71 -5.69 1.65
C PHE A 209 19.49 -6.56 2.89
N ARG A 210 20.50 -7.32 3.34
CA ARG A 210 20.38 -8.16 4.54
C ARG A 210 20.18 -7.37 5.81
N SER A 211 20.86 -6.22 5.94
CA SER A 211 20.69 -5.33 7.10
C SER A 211 19.26 -4.80 7.16
N TRP A 212 18.71 -4.39 6.00
CA TRP A 212 17.33 -3.92 5.90
C TRP A 212 16.32 -5.06 6.13
N GLU A 213 16.52 -6.21 5.51
CA GLU A 213 15.71 -7.41 5.71
C GLU A 213 15.60 -7.77 7.20
N LYS A 214 16.72 -7.77 7.92
CA LYS A 214 16.73 -8.03 9.36
C LYS A 214 15.85 -7.03 10.13
N LYS A 215 16.01 -5.74 9.89
CA LYS A 215 15.18 -4.70 10.52
C LYS A 215 13.69 -4.87 10.23
N VAL A 216 13.36 -5.17 8.98
CA VAL A 216 11.97 -5.44 8.56
C VAL A 216 11.42 -6.67 9.28
N MET A 217 12.17 -7.77 9.33
CA MET A 217 11.75 -9.01 9.97
C MET A 217 11.55 -8.87 11.49
N GLU A 218 12.24 -7.96 12.13
CA GLU A 218 12.04 -7.62 13.56
C GLU A 218 10.71 -6.87 13.80
N ARG A 219 10.13 -6.24 12.76
CA ARG A 219 8.90 -5.44 12.84
C ARG A 219 7.64 -6.16 12.38
N VAL A 220 7.76 -7.08 11.42
CA VAL A 220 6.60 -7.80 10.88
C VAL A 220 6.09 -8.86 11.85
N ARG A 221 4.78 -9.09 11.81
CA ARG A 221 4.15 -10.23 12.48
C ARG A 221 3.79 -11.28 11.43
N CYS A 222 4.04 -12.55 11.74
CA CYS A 222 3.51 -13.63 10.91
C CYS A 222 1.99 -13.68 11.06
N GLN A 223 1.29 -13.78 9.93
CA GLN A 223 -0.14 -14.00 9.93
C GLN A 223 -0.39 -15.51 10.06
N GLU A 224 -1.00 -15.92 11.17
CA GLU A 224 -1.48 -17.29 11.29
C GLU A 224 -2.67 -17.49 10.36
N ARG A 225 -2.58 -18.43 9.42
CA ARG A 225 -3.74 -18.89 8.64
C ARG A 225 -4.61 -19.70 9.58
N SER A 226 -5.64 -19.08 10.13
CA SER A 226 -6.71 -19.81 10.79
C SER A 226 -7.42 -20.67 9.73
N GLY A 227 -7.14 -21.98 9.73
CA GLY A 227 -7.95 -22.95 8.97
C GLY A 227 -7.27 -23.73 7.86
N MET A 228 -6.04 -24.23 8.06
CA MET A 228 -5.60 -25.47 7.43
C MET A 228 -5.80 -26.60 8.47
N GLN A 229 -7.02 -27.08 8.62
CA GLN A 229 -7.37 -28.40 9.09
C GLN A 229 -8.29 -29.04 8.06
#